data_726ee448009fca3415921c09345ed3b6
#
_entry.id   726ee448009fca3415921c09345ed3b6
#
_cell.length_a   1.000
_cell.length_b   1.000
_cell.length_c   1.000
_cell.angle_alpha   90.00
_cell.angle_beta   90.00
_cell.angle_gamma   90.00
#
_symmetry.space_group_name_H-M   'P 1'
#
loop_
_entity.id
_entity.type
_entity.pdbx_description
1 polymer ?
#
loop_
_entity_poly.entity_id
_entity_poly.type
_entity_poly.pdbx_seq_one_letter_code
_entity_poly.pdbx_strand_id
1 'polypeptide(L)'
;MKRILYMLAALALLMATGCKKDEKPVDYKGLLPGEWHCAAVEFGADVYASFEEDGDFDLYQMLGEGRYRHYAGSWSIKGDILSGTYSDGAAWGSSYKMSFNGNDSMTLTAQNGSEEVVIYSRESIPSEVKEGCIDVKSSFGMLNSQPQYRWL
;
A
#
# COMPACT_ATOMS: atom_id res chain seq x y z
N MET A 1 46.40 40.33 -31.37
CA MET A 1 45.85 39.77 -30.13
C MET A 1 44.34 39.82 -30.08
N LYS A 2 43.62 39.67 -31.18
CA LYS A 2 42.13 39.67 -31.21
C LYS A 2 41.52 38.37 -31.77
N ARG A 3 42.29 37.29 -31.90
CA ARG A 3 41.82 36.03 -32.50
C ARG A 3 41.74 34.83 -31.52
N ILE A 4 42.12 35.05 -30.26
CA ILE A 4 42.13 33.98 -29.25
C ILE A 4 40.85 34.00 -28.38
N LEU A 5 40.04 35.07 -28.47
CA LEU A 5 38.87 35.26 -27.59
C LEU A 5 37.59 34.55 -28.11
N TYR A 6 37.60 34.04 -29.34
CA TYR A 6 36.39 33.38 -29.91
C TYR A 6 36.41 31.85 -29.82
N MET A 7 37.50 31.25 -29.36
CA MET A 7 37.56 29.79 -29.20
C MET A 7 37.13 29.29 -27.82
N LEU A 8 36.92 30.16 -26.84
CA LEU A 8 36.49 29.80 -25.50
C LEU A 8 34.96 29.88 -25.31
N ALA A 9 34.23 30.45 -26.26
CA ALA A 9 32.78 30.57 -26.18
C ALA A 9 32.00 29.39 -26.80
N ALA A 10 32.68 28.49 -27.52
CA ALA A 10 32.05 27.36 -28.23
C ALA A 10 32.05 26.04 -27.44
N LEU A 11 32.69 25.98 -26.26
CA LEU A 11 32.80 24.75 -25.45
C LEU A 11 31.82 24.68 -24.27
N ALA A 12 30.95 25.67 -24.09
CA ALA A 12 30.03 25.74 -22.98
C ALA A 12 28.56 25.34 -23.28
N LEU A 13 28.27 24.86 -24.50
CA LEU A 13 26.90 24.55 -24.92
C LEU A 13 26.60 23.05 -25.13
N LEU A 14 27.43 22.16 -24.62
CA LEU A 14 27.27 20.71 -24.84
C LEU A 14 26.97 19.89 -23.56
N MET A 15 26.53 20.53 -22.45
CA MET A 15 26.22 19.84 -21.20
C MET A 15 24.77 20.02 -20.76
N ALA A 16 23.79 19.94 -21.65
CA ALA A 16 22.40 19.95 -21.26
C ALA A 16 21.50 19.04 -22.09
N THR A 17 22.01 17.86 -22.46
CA THR A 17 21.12 16.74 -22.78
C THR A 17 21.11 15.79 -21.60
N GLY A 18 20.52 16.23 -20.50
CA GLY A 18 20.03 15.34 -19.47
C GLY A 18 19.01 14.43 -20.13
N CYS A 19 19.38 13.18 -20.41
CA CYS A 19 18.43 12.14 -20.70
C CYS A 19 17.43 12.09 -19.53
N LYS A 20 16.26 12.70 -19.69
CA LYS A 20 15.08 12.27 -18.97
C LYS A 20 14.87 10.83 -19.45
N LYS A 21 15.25 9.84 -18.62
CA LYS A 21 14.68 8.51 -18.75
C LYS A 21 13.18 8.72 -18.74
N ASP A 22 12.52 8.41 -19.84
CA ASP A 22 11.07 8.27 -19.87
C ASP A 22 10.75 7.09 -18.94
N GLU A 23 10.60 7.35 -17.65
CA GLU A 23 10.11 6.36 -16.70
C GLU A 23 8.67 6.08 -17.12
N LYS A 24 8.43 4.86 -17.59
CA LYS A 24 7.07 4.41 -17.89
C LYS A 24 6.24 4.61 -16.64
N PRO A 25 5.01 5.14 -16.75
CA PRO A 25 4.13 5.27 -15.61
C PRO A 25 3.95 3.90 -14.95
N VAL A 26 4.02 3.85 -13.62
CA VAL A 26 3.84 2.61 -12.86
C VAL A 26 2.38 2.17 -13.00
N ASP A 27 2.16 0.94 -13.39
CA ASP A 27 0.83 0.33 -13.45
C ASP A 27 0.41 -0.20 -12.07
N TYR A 28 -0.02 0.71 -11.20
CA TYR A 28 -0.46 0.34 -9.84
C TYR A 28 -1.64 -0.63 -9.84
N LYS A 29 -2.54 -0.54 -10.82
CA LYS A 29 -3.70 -1.44 -10.93
C LYS A 29 -3.32 -2.85 -11.32
N GLY A 30 -2.27 -3.02 -12.10
CA GLY A 30 -1.74 -4.33 -12.47
C GLY A 30 -0.82 -4.92 -11.40
N LEU A 31 -0.20 -4.07 -10.56
CA LEU A 31 0.74 -4.52 -9.53
C LEU A 31 0.05 -4.87 -8.19
N LEU A 32 -1.03 -4.17 -7.82
CA LEU A 32 -1.68 -4.35 -6.53
C LEU A 32 -2.40 -5.69 -6.35
N PRO A 33 -3.18 -6.21 -7.33
CA PRO A 33 -3.92 -7.44 -7.14
C PRO A 33 -3.05 -8.61 -6.70
N GLY A 34 -3.59 -9.41 -5.77
CA GLY A 34 -2.94 -10.58 -5.19
C GLY A 34 -2.89 -10.53 -3.67
N GLU A 35 -2.17 -11.48 -3.08
CA GLU A 35 -2.07 -11.68 -1.64
C GLU A 35 -0.75 -11.13 -1.10
N TRP A 36 -0.85 -10.46 0.04
CA TRP A 36 0.22 -9.70 0.67
C TRP A 36 0.29 -9.97 2.16
N HIS A 37 1.51 -9.98 2.70
CA HIS A 37 1.78 -10.20 4.12
C HIS A 37 2.61 -9.05 4.72
N CYS A 38 2.22 -8.58 5.89
CA CYS A 38 2.96 -7.64 6.71
C CYS A 38 3.08 -8.19 8.12
N ALA A 39 4.31 -8.50 8.55
CA ALA A 39 4.62 -8.87 9.93
C ALA A 39 5.24 -7.65 10.63
N ALA A 40 4.43 -6.86 11.31
CA ALA A 40 4.89 -5.73 12.11
C ALA A 40 5.16 -6.18 13.56
N VAL A 41 6.24 -6.92 13.72
CA VAL A 41 6.61 -7.58 14.97
C VAL A 41 6.77 -6.59 16.14
N GLU A 42 7.24 -5.38 15.86
CA GLU A 42 7.39 -4.33 16.88
C GLU A 42 6.07 -3.92 17.53
N PHE A 43 4.97 -4.08 16.78
CA PHE A 43 3.62 -3.77 17.25
C PHE A 43 2.81 -5.03 17.61
N GLY A 44 3.42 -6.21 17.54
CA GLY A 44 2.73 -7.48 17.73
C GLY A 44 1.61 -7.71 16.70
N ALA A 45 1.74 -7.14 15.50
CA ALA A 45 0.76 -7.26 14.44
C ALA A 45 1.23 -8.23 13.36
N ASP A 46 0.31 -9.09 12.93
CA ASP A 46 0.48 -9.99 11.80
C ASP A 46 -0.75 -9.84 10.88
N VAL A 47 -0.50 -9.41 9.63
CA VAL A 47 -1.57 -8.93 8.76
C VAL A 47 -1.39 -9.49 7.36
N TYR A 48 -2.42 -10.14 6.85
CA TYR A 48 -2.54 -10.49 5.45
C TYR A 48 -3.61 -9.65 4.77
N ALA A 49 -3.37 -9.28 3.52
CA ALA A 49 -4.34 -8.59 2.68
C ALA A 49 -4.42 -9.26 1.32
N SER A 50 -5.62 -9.43 0.79
CA SER A 50 -5.88 -9.82 -0.59
C SER A 50 -6.56 -8.66 -1.30
N PHE A 51 -6.07 -8.32 -2.49
CA PHE A 51 -6.69 -7.31 -3.36
C PHE A 51 -7.11 -7.99 -4.65
N GLU A 52 -8.40 -7.94 -4.96
CA GLU A 52 -8.96 -8.54 -6.15
C GLU A 52 -9.03 -7.52 -7.30
N GLU A 53 -8.94 -7.99 -8.54
CA GLU A 53 -8.94 -7.12 -9.74
C GLU A 53 -10.25 -6.34 -9.91
N ASP A 54 -11.36 -6.85 -9.36
CA ASP A 54 -12.68 -6.22 -9.40
C ASP A 54 -12.86 -5.07 -8.39
N GLY A 55 -11.86 -4.85 -7.53
CA GLY A 55 -11.85 -3.78 -6.55
C GLY A 55 -12.28 -4.20 -5.14
N ASP A 56 -12.46 -5.48 -4.90
CA ASP A 56 -12.71 -6.01 -3.56
C ASP A 56 -11.39 -6.28 -2.81
N PHE A 57 -11.43 -6.27 -1.50
CA PHE A 57 -10.31 -6.68 -0.65
C PHE A 57 -10.78 -7.48 0.55
N ASP A 58 -9.89 -8.35 1.00
CA ASP A 58 -9.97 -9.06 2.27
C ASP A 58 -8.76 -8.72 3.14
N LEU A 59 -8.98 -8.47 4.42
CA LEU A 59 -7.97 -8.18 5.41
C LEU A 59 -8.08 -9.17 6.57
N TYR A 60 -7.00 -9.88 6.84
CA TYR A 60 -6.87 -10.79 7.97
C TYR A 60 -5.83 -10.21 8.92
N GLN A 61 -6.25 -9.73 10.07
CA GLN A 61 -5.34 -9.14 11.05
C GLN A 61 -5.39 -9.88 12.38
N MET A 62 -4.21 -10.12 12.94
CA MET A 62 -4.02 -10.53 14.31
C MET A 62 -3.17 -9.46 15.02
N LEU A 63 -3.74 -8.84 16.04
CA LEU A 63 -3.08 -7.81 16.84
C LEU A 63 -2.80 -8.38 18.22
N GLY A 64 -1.53 -8.60 18.54
CA GLY A 64 -1.10 -9.31 19.74
C GLY A 64 -1.31 -10.83 19.61
N GLU A 65 -1.89 -11.46 20.61
CA GLU A 65 -2.16 -12.90 20.65
C GLU A 65 -3.62 -13.21 20.31
N GLY A 66 -3.87 -14.37 19.74
CA GLY A 66 -5.22 -14.85 19.52
C GLY A 66 -5.49 -15.36 18.11
N ARG A 67 -6.66 -15.02 17.57
CA ARG A 67 -7.10 -15.44 16.24
C ARG A 67 -7.12 -14.25 15.28
N TYR A 68 -6.88 -14.53 14.01
CA TYR A 68 -7.09 -13.54 12.97
C TYR A 68 -8.53 -13.08 12.93
N ARG A 69 -8.72 -11.80 12.67
CA ARG A 69 -10.02 -11.18 12.38
C ARG A 69 -10.07 -10.85 10.90
N HIS A 70 -11.12 -11.27 10.26
CA HIS A 70 -11.35 -11.04 8.85
C HIS A 70 -12.27 -9.83 8.66
N TYR A 71 -11.84 -8.93 7.79
CA TYR A 71 -12.60 -7.77 7.32
C TYR A 71 -12.59 -7.80 5.80
N ALA A 72 -13.70 -7.40 5.20
CA ALA A 72 -13.83 -7.28 3.76
C ALA A 72 -14.28 -5.87 3.38
N GLY A 73 -14.15 -5.51 2.12
CA GLY A 73 -14.61 -4.24 1.59
C GLY A 73 -14.15 -4.00 0.17
N SER A 74 -14.08 -2.72 -0.21
CA SER A 74 -13.66 -2.33 -1.55
C SER A 74 -12.53 -1.32 -1.53
N TRP A 75 -11.69 -1.34 -2.56
CA TRP A 75 -10.57 -0.43 -2.73
C TRP A 75 -10.65 0.33 -4.06
N SER A 76 -9.94 1.44 -4.11
CA SER A 76 -9.77 2.23 -5.32
C SER A 76 -8.40 2.90 -5.37
N ILE A 77 -7.92 3.18 -6.59
CA ILE A 77 -6.66 3.86 -6.83
C ILE A 77 -6.91 5.14 -7.61
N LYS A 78 -6.29 6.23 -7.14
CA LYS A 78 -6.21 7.50 -7.85
C LYS A 78 -4.75 7.93 -7.95
N GLY A 79 -4.16 7.79 -9.15
CA GLY A 79 -2.71 7.97 -9.33
C GLY A 79 -1.93 6.89 -8.60
N ASP A 80 -1.14 7.29 -7.61
CA ASP A 80 -0.37 6.42 -6.71
C ASP A 80 -1.00 6.28 -5.31
N ILE A 81 -2.24 6.78 -5.13
CA ILE A 81 -2.94 6.75 -3.85
C ILE A 81 -3.99 5.65 -3.84
N LEU A 82 -3.85 4.73 -2.90
CA LEU A 82 -4.79 3.67 -2.57
C LEU A 82 -5.71 4.11 -1.44
N SER A 83 -6.98 3.85 -1.56
CA SER A 83 -7.98 4.08 -0.52
C SER A 83 -9.04 2.99 -0.54
N GLY A 84 -9.75 2.82 0.55
CA GLY A 84 -10.78 1.79 0.64
C GLY A 84 -11.86 2.09 1.67
N THR A 85 -12.88 1.24 1.61
CA THR A 85 -14.04 1.28 2.50
C THR A 85 -14.38 -0.14 2.92
N TYR A 86 -14.54 -0.36 4.21
CA TYR A 86 -14.98 -1.65 4.73
C TYR A 86 -16.44 -1.93 4.38
N SER A 87 -16.83 -3.20 4.39
CA SER A 87 -18.21 -3.64 4.07
C SER A 87 -19.28 -3.07 4.99
N ASP A 88 -18.90 -2.56 6.17
CA ASP A 88 -19.80 -1.84 7.07
C ASP A 88 -19.96 -0.35 6.74
N GLY A 89 -19.33 0.14 5.68
CA GLY A 89 -19.36 1.52 5.23
C GLY A 89 -18.31 2.44 5.86
N ALA A 90 -17.50 1.95 6.81
CA ALA A 90 -16.41 2.72 7.38
C ALA A 90 -15.27 2.86 6.37
N ALA A 91 -14.76 4.07 6.19
CA ALA A 91 -13.53 4.27 5.42
C ALA A 91 -12.31 3.70 6.16
N TRP A 92 -11.26 3.38 5.42
CA TRP A 92 -9.95 3.09 6.03
C TRP A 92 -9.46 4.27 6.88
N GLY A 93 -8.60 4.00 7.85
CA GLY A 93 -8.04 5.03 8.74
C GLY A 93 -7.18 6.08 8.02
N SER A 94 -6.67 5.73 6.84
CA SER A 94 -5.93 6.62 5.95
C SER A 94 -6.16 6.24 4.49
N SER A 95 -5.81 7.13 3.57
CA SER A 95 -5.38 6.74 2.23
C SER A 95 -3.86 6.54 2.25
N TYR A 96 -3.35 5.76 1.33
CA TYR A 96 -1.95 5.35 1.34
C TYR A 96 -1.29 5.63 -0.01
N LYS A 97 -0.15 6.31 0.04
CA LYS A 97 0.72 6.40 -1.13
C LYS A 97 1.42 5.06 -1.33
N MET A 98 1.29 4.49 -2.52
CA MET A 98 1.90 3.21 -2.89
C MET A 98 3.27 3.40 -3.51
N SER A 99 4.18 2.49 -3.20
CA SER A 99 5.45 2.30 -3.88
C SER A 99 5.73 0.81 -3.99
N PHE A 100 6.22 0.35 -5.14
CA PHE A 100 6.55 -1.04 -5.38
C PHE A 100 8.04 -1.19 -5.65
N ASN A 101 8.62 -2.25 -5.10
CA ASN A 101 9.96 -2.69 -5.44
C ASN A 101 9.85 -4.05 -6.14
N GLY A 102 9.87 -4.00 -7.47
CA GLY A 102 9.52 -5.14 -8.30
C GLY A 102 8.05 -5.55 -8.12
N ASN A 103 7.79 -6.85 -8.21
CA ASN A 103 6.44 -7.42 -8.04
C ASN A 103 6.19 -7.97 -6.64
N ASP A 104 7.21 -8.03 -5.79
CA ASP A 104 7.20 -8.83 -4.56
C ASP A 104 7.15 -7.99 -3.29
N SER A 105 7.33 -6.67 -3.39
CA SER A 105 7.30 -5.78 -2.24
C SER A 105 6.51 -4.52 -2.52
N MET A 106 5.60 -4.19 -1.61
CA MET A 106 4.79 -2.99 -1.63
C MET A 106 4.99 -2.20 -0.34
N THR A 107 5.18 -0.90 -0.48
CA THR A 107 5.22 0.04 0.64
C THR A 107 4.00 0.93 0.59
N LEU A 108 3.28 1.01 1.70
CA LEU A 108 2.16 1.91 1.91
C LEU A 108 2.56 3.01 2.90
N THR A 109 2.45 4.26 2.49
CA THR A 109 2.72 5.43 3.35
C THR A 109 1.42 6.17 3.62
N ALA A 110 1.03 6.24 4.89
CA ALA A 110 -0.21 6.89 5.30
C ALA A 110 -0.22 8.38 4.96
N GLN A 111 -1.38 8.89 4.51
CA GLN A 111 -1.58 10.27 4.07
C GLN A 111 -2.38 11.10 5.08
N ASN A 112 -2.61 10.57 6.28
CA ASN A 112 -3.36 11.23 7.36
C ASN A 112 -2.48 12.12 8.27
N GLY A 113 -1.20 12.31 7.91
CA GLY A 113 -0.24 13.10 8.71
C GLY A 113 0.53 12.29 9.76
N SER A 114 0.25 10.99 9.92
CA SER A 114 1.02 10.12 10.83
C SER A 114 2.40 9.77 10.30
N GLU A 115 2.59 9.87 8.96
CA GLU A 115 3.80 9.41 8.26
C GLU A 115 4.10 7.90 8.47
N GLU A 116 3.11 7.15 8.90
CA GLU A 116 3.25 5.71 9.10
C GLU A 116 3.57 5.00 7.78
N VAL A 117 4.57 4.15 7.81
CA VAL A 117 5.03 3.38 6.67
C VAL A 117 4.90 1.90 6.97
N VAL A 118 4.21 1.18 6.12
CA VAL A 118 4.01 -0.27 6.23
C VAL A 118 4.53 -0.95 4.98
N ILE A 119 5.30 -2.01 5.17
CA ILE A 119 5.89 -2.79 4.09
C ILE A 119 5.22 -4.16 4.03
N TYR A 120 4.73 -4.49 2.85
CA TYR A 120 4.14 -5.79 2.54
C TYR A 120 5.04 -6.58 1.61
N SER A 121 5.14 -7.87 1.84
CA SER A 121 5.71 -8.85 0.90
C SER A 121 4.60 -9.60 0.19
N ARG A 122 4.78 -9.92 -1.08
CA ARG A 122 3.83 -10.78 -1.81
C ARG A 122 3.96 -12.20 -1.27
N GLU A 123 2.91 -12.68 -0.64
CA GLU A 123 2.88 -13.98 0.03
C GLU A 123 1.45 -14.51 0.07
N SER A 124 1.27 -15.78 -0.23
CA SER A 124 -0.05 -16.43 -0.17
C SER A 124 -0.57 -16.49 1.26
N ILE A 125 -1.84 -16.19 1.44
CA ILE A 125 -2.50 -16.28 2.74
C ILE A 125 -2.68 -17.76 3.10
N PRO A 126 -2.11 -18.25 4.21
CA PRO A 126 -2.26 -19.62 4.62
C PRO A 126 -3.72 -20.03 4.80
N SER A 127 -4.05 -21.27 4.45
CA SER A 127 -5.42 -21.77 4.58
C SER A 127 -5.92 -21.73 6.03
N GLU A 128 -5.04 -21.99 6.99
CA GLU A 128 -5.36 -21.91 8.42
C GLU A 128 -5.73 -20.50 8.89
N VAL A 129 -5.20 -19.44 8.23
CA VAL A 129 -5.60 -18.05 8.49
C VAL A 129 -7.01 -17.82 8.00
N LYS A 130 -7.32 -18.25 6.75
CA LYS A 130 -8.63 -18.08 6.13
C LYS A 130 -9.73 -18.89 6.84
N GLU A 131 -9.43 -20.14 7.20
CA GLU A 131 -10.39 -21.04 7.85
C GLU A 131 -10.53 -20.78 9.35
N GLY A 132 -9.43 -20.34 9.99
CA GLY A 132 -9.37 -20.10 11.43
C GLY A 132 -9.77 -18.71 11.88
N CYS A 133 -10.02 -17.77 10.97
CA CYS A 133 -10.34 -16.38 11.32
C CYS A 133 -11.74 -16.22 11.93
N ILE A 134 -11.94 -15.05 12.53
CA ILE A 134 -13.24 -14.58 13.02
C ILE A 134 -13.75 -13.54 12.02
N ASP A 135 -14.84 -13.83 11.31
CA ASP A 135 -15.50 -12.85 10.48
C ASP A 135 -16.07 -11.72 11.29
N VAL A 136 -15.56 -10.51 11.08
CA VAL A 136 -16.11 -9.30 11.65
C VAL A 136 -17.19 -8.79 10.70
N LYS A 137 -18.36 -9.40 10.76
CA LYS A 137 -19.55 -8.86 10.09
C LYS A 137 -19.91 -7.55 10.78
N SER A 138 -20.29 -6.54 10.00
CA SER A 138 -20.76 -5.27 10.54
C SER A 138 -21.81 -5.49 11.61
N SER A 139 -21.40 -5.33 12.86
CA SER A 139 -22.29 -5.51 14.01
C SER A 139 -23.09 -4.23 14.18
N PHE A 140 -24.12 -4.08 13.36
CA PHE A 140 -25.26 -3.28 13.78
C PHE A 140 -25.91 -4.02 14.96
N GLY A 141 -25.41 -3.78 16.19
CA GLY A 141 -26.08 -4.34 17.35
C GLY A 141 -25.24 -4.87 18.50
N MET A 142 -23.97 -4.53 18.65
CA MET A 142 -23.25 -4.78 19.90
C MET A 142 -22.85 -3.46 20.58
N LEU A 143 -23.72 -2.97 21.41
CA LEU A 143 -23.46 -2.08 22.55
C LEU A 143 -22.48 -2.79 23.48
N ASN A 144 -21.18 -2.59 23.29
CA ASN A 144 -20.06 -2.83 24.22
C ASN A 144 -18.79 -3.38 23.55
N SER A 145 -18.51 -3.07 22.30
CA SER A 145 -17.18 -3.33 21.78
C SER A 145 -16.40 -2.03 21.71
N GLN A 146 -15.26 -1.99 22.36
CA GLN A 146 -14.21 -0.98 22.14
C GLN A 146 -14.02 -0.81 20.65
N PRO A 147 -13.77 0.42 20.13
CA PRO A 147 -13.45 0.60 18.72
C PRO A 147 -12.30 -0.31 18.39
N GLN A 148 -12.58 -1.32 17.56
CA GLN A 148 -11.56 -2.27 17.16
C GLN A 148 -10.65 -1.55 16.19
N TYR A 149 -9.37 -1.47 16.54
CA TYR A 149 -8.35 -0.97 15.64
C TYR A 149 -8.35 -1.83 14.38
N ARG A 150 -8.49 -1.22 13.22
CA ARG A 150 -8.36 -1.85 11.91
C ARG A 150 -7.06 -1.38 11.29
N TRP A 151 -6.36 -2.31 10.69
CA TRP A 151 -5.01 -2.07 10.21
C TRP A 151 -4.92 -1.09 9.03
N LEU A 152 -5.93 -1.07 8.15
CA LEU A 152 -6.04 -0.14 7.03
C LEU A 152 -7.02 0.99 7.32
#